data_2a95cdfc010e94001c397b4389b157b2
#
_entry.id   2a95cdfc010e94001c397b4389b157b2
#
_cell.length_a   1.000
_cell.length_b   1.000
_cell.length_c   1.000
_cell.angle_alpha   90.00
_cell.angle_beta   90.00
_cell.angle_gamma   90.00
#
_symmetry.space_group_name_H-M   'P 1'
#
loop_
_entity.id
_entity.type
_entity.pdbx_description
1 polymer ?
#
loop_
_entity_poly.entity_id
_entity_poly.type
_entity_poly.pdbx_seq_one_letter_code
_entity_poly.pdbx_strand_id
1 'polypeptide(L)'
;VEELLNQVSGITIWSDGTITVNGKKVQNLLVDGKPFLGSTDTRVATQNLPKSAIDKVQLYQEYDRNNIGQQRQPQDSLLTMNIKLKESSKTGYFGKAGAGYGTTRRFESDLSFQLYNKRSSAGVGGGSNNINKNIGNLQELFQNNTYRNFNPNLYSVGRFGTNGINENYSFGGVVTHNFIESANSRQNNRLAVNYNTA
;
A
#
# COMPACT_ATOMS: atom_id res chain seq x y z
N VAL A 1 -8.16 -2.01 8.61
CA VAL A 1 -9.05 -2.12 7.42
C VAL A 1 -9.35 -3.56 7.08
N GLU A 2 -8.36 -4.44 7.11
CA GLU A 2 -8.52 -5.86 6.78
C GLU A 2 -9.66 -6.53 7.55
N GLU A 3 -9.74 -6.29 8.87
CA GLU A 3 -10.83 -6.83 9.69
C GLU A 3 -12.23 -6.37 9.24
N LEU A 4 -12.34 -5.12 8.80
CA LEU A 4 -13.60 -4.58 8.30
C LEU A 4 -13.97 -5.18 6.95
N LEU A 5 -13.01 -5.31 6.05
CA LEU A 5 -13.25 -5.90 4.74
C LEU A 5 -13.61 -7.39 4.83
N ASN A 6 -12.99 -8.13 5.75
CA ASN A 6 -13.32 -9.54 5.98
C ASN A 6 -14.74 -9.76 6.52
N GLN A 7 -15.40 -8.73 7.07
CA GLN A 7 -16.79 -8.80 7.52
C GLN A 7 -17.79 -8.55 6.37
N VAL A 8 -17.30 -8.07 5.22
CA VAL A 8 -18.16 -7.81 4.05
C VAL A 8 -18.32 -9.10 3.25
N SER A 9 -19.56 -9.51 3.04
CA SER A 9 -19.87 -10.70 2.24
C SER A 9 -19.28 -10.60 0.83
N GLY A 10 -18.65 -11.68 0.38
CA GLY A 10 -18.02 -11.78 -0.94
C GLY A 10 -16.62 -11.18 -1.04
N ILE A 11 -16.08 -10.53 0.00
CA ILE A 11 -14.70 -10.07 0.04
C ILE A 11 -13.83 -11.11 0.75
N THR A 12 -12.72 -11.45 0.15
CA THR A 12 -11.70 -12.32 0.76
C THR A 12 -10.34 -11.62 0.67
N ILE A 13 -9.65 -11.55 1.80
CA ILE A 13 -8.28 -11.05 1.87
C ILE A 13 -7.35 -12.24 2.08
N TRP A 14 -6.44 -12.42 1.17
CA TRP A 14 -5.46 -13.49 1.19
C TRP A 14 -4.24 -13.12 2.05
N SER A 15 -3.50 -14.11 2.48
CA SER A 15 -2.30 -13.91 3.32
C SER A 15 -1.21 -13.05 2.66
N ASP A 16 -1.17 -13.00 1.34
CA ASP A 16 -0.28 -12.15 0.55
C ASP A 16 -0.78 -10.70 0.41
N GLY A 17 -1.94 -10.37 1.03
CA GLY A 17 -2.59 -9.07 0.93
C GLY A 17 -3.42 -8.85 -0.33
N THR A 18 -3.55 -9.86 -1.18
CA THR A 18 -4.46 -9.83 -2.33
C THR A 18 -5.91 -9.77 -1.83
N ILE A 19 -6.71 -8.90 -2.42
CA ILE A 19 -8.15 -8.82 -2.17
C ILE A 19 -8.89 -9.38 -3.35
N THR A 20 -9.84 -10.26 -3.09
CA THR A 20 -10.78 -10.75 -4.10
C THR A 20 -12.21 -10.42 -3.69
N VAL A 21 -13.03 -10.09 -4.68
CA VAL A 21 -14.47 -9.84 -4.52
C VAL A 21 -15.23 -10.77 -5.45
N ASN A 22 -16.03 -11.65 -4.87
CA ASN A 22 -16.74 -12.71 -5.61
C ASN A 22 -15.79 -13.49 -6.55
N GLY A 23 -14.60 -13.81 -6.07
CA GLY A 23 -13.56 -14.53 -6.81
C GLY A 23 -12.75 -13.69 -7.81
N LYS A 24 -13.13 -12.44 -8.07
CA LYS A 24 -12.36 -11.54 -8.95
C LYS A 24 -11.34 -10.73 -8.15
N LYS A 25 -10.10 -10.70 -8.61
CA LYS A 25 -9.02 -9.95 -7.96
C LYS A 25 -9.24 -8.45 -8.11
N VAL A 26 -9.11 -7.72 -6.98
CA VAL A 26 -9.00 -6.26 -6.97
C VAL A 26 -7.59 -5.88 -7.41
N GLN A 27 -7.50 -5.13 -8.49
CA GLN A 27 -6.22 -4.74 -9.07
C GLN A 27 -5.72 -3.40 -8.53
N ASN A 28 -6.64 -2.46 -8.30
CA ASN A 28 -6.32 -1.14 -7.80
C ASN A 28 -7.12 -0.84 -6.53
N LEU A 29 -6.45 -0.26 -5.53
CA LEU A 29 -7.09 0.30 -4.37
C LEU A 29 -6.82 1.80 -4.29
N LEU A 30 -7.89 2.58 -4.20
CA LEU A 30 -7.87 4.03 -4.06
C LEU A 30 -8.43 4.43 -2.71
N VAL A 31 -8.01 5.58 -2.23
CA VAL A 31 -8.56 6.24 -1.04
C VAL A 31 -9.06 7.62 -1.46
N ASP A 32 -10.36 7.86 -1.28
CA ASP A 32 -11.05 9.05 -1.80
C ASP A 32 -10.77 9.33 -3.29
N GLY A 33 -10.70 8.24 -4.10
CA GLY A 33 -10.46 8.32 -5.53
C GLY A 33 -9.00 8.57 -5.93
N LYS A 34 -8.06 8.49 -5.01
CA LYS A 34 -6.63 8.75 -5.24
C LYS A 34 -5.77 7.58 -4.78
N PRO A 35 -4.63 7.33 -5.43
CA PRO A 35 -3.64 6.39 -4.91
C PRO A 35 -3.18 6.82 -3.51
N PHE A 36 -3.20 5.89 -2.57
CA PHE A 36 -2.77 6.16 -1.21
C PHE A 36 -1.24 6.06 -1.11
N LEU A 37 -0.59 7.07 -0.56
CA LEU A 37 0.88 7.19 -0.49
C LEU A 37 1.58 6.93 -1.85
N GLY A 38 0.93 7.33 -2.92
CA GLY A 38 1.47 7.15 -4.26
C GLY A 38 1.28 5.77 -4.87
N SER A 39 0.67 4.83 -4.16
CA SER A 39 0.47 3.46 -4.59
C SER A 39 -1.02 3.12 -4.75
N THR A 40 -1.33 2.27 -5.71
CA THR A 40 -2.64 1.62 -5.87
C THR A 40 -2.65 0.19 -5.31
N ASP A 41 -1.52 -0.26 -4.75
CA ASP A 41 -1.42 -1.58 -4.13
C ASP A 41 -2.35 -1.67 -2.92
N THR A 42 -3.12 -2.75 -2.88
CA THR A 42 -4.12 -2.99 -1.83
C THR A 42 -3.52 -2.99 -0.44
N ARG A 43 -2.32 -3.54 -0.28
CA ARG A 43 -1.62 -3.67 1.01
C ARG A 43 -1.22 -2.34 1.62
N VAL A 44 -0.81 -1.38 0.78
CA VAL A 44 -0.39 -0.06 1.29
C VAL A 44 -1.53 0.63 2.01
N ALA A 45 -2.74 0.58 1.47
CA ALA A 45 -3.90 1.19 2.11
C ALA A 45 -4.45 0.33 3.27
N THR A 46 -4.59 -0.99 3.09
CA THR A 46 -5.22 -1.85 4.10
C THR A 46 -4.40 -1.94 5.38
N GLN A 47 -3.07 -1.89 5.28
CA GLN A 47 -2.18 -1.99 6.43
C GLN A 47 -1.91 -0.65 7.12
N ASN A 48 -2.15 0.45 6.40
CA ASN A 48 -1.78 1.78 6.85
C ASN A 48 -2.98 2.70 7.12
N LEU A 49 -4.21 2.25 6.96
CA LEU A 49 -5.41 3.02 7.33
C LEU A 49 -6.08 2.42 8.57
N PRO A 50 -6.47 3.24 9.56
CA PRO A 50 -7.26 2.77 10.68
C PRO A 50 -8.69 2.45 10.23
N LYS A 51 -9.27 1.36 10.75
CA LYS A 51 -10.66 0.97 10.44
C LYS A 51 -11.70 2.04 10.79
N SER A 52 -11.42 2.81 11.83
CA SER A 52 -12.29 3.89 12.31
C SER A 52 -12.43 5.05 11.34
N ALA A 53 -11.47 5.22 10.44
CA ALA A 53 -11.45 6.29 9.44
C ALA A 53 -12.37 6.01 8.24
N ILE A 54 -12.81 4.76 8.05
CA ILE A 54 -13.57 4.36 6.87
C ILE A 54 -15.04 4.70 7.04
N ASP A 55 -15.60 5.37 6.02
CA ASP A 55 -17.03 5.60 5.88
C ASP A 55 -17.68 4.47 5.08
N LYS A 56 -17.20 4.23 3.86
CA LYS A 56 -17.71 3.19 2.97
C LYS A 56 -16.67 2.70 1.99
N VAL A 57 -16.93 1.52 1.44
CA VAL A 57 -16.14 0.91 0.38
C VAL A 57 -16.97 0.88 -0.90
N GLN A 58 -16.39 1.34 -2.00
CA GLN A 58 -17.00 1.35 -3.32
C GLN A 58 -16.22 0.42 -4.24
N LEU A 59 -16.93 -0.38 -5.00
CA LEU A 59 -16.36 -1.26 -6.01
C LEU A 59 -16.88 -0.84 -7.37
N TYR A 60 -15.99 -0.69 -8.33
CA TYR A 60 -16.35 -0.40 -9.71
C TYR A 60 -15.34 -1.01 -10.68
N GLN A 61 -15.79 -1.20 -11.89
CA GLN A 61 -14.93 -1.64 -12.98
C GLN A 61 -14.40 -0.41 -13.71
N GLU A 62 -13.10 -0.30 -13.78
CA GLU A 62 -12.43 0.75 -14.56
C GLU A 62 -12.02 0.17 -15.91
N TYR A 63 -12.45 0.82 -16.98
CA TYR A 63 -12.05 0.47 -18.33
C TYR A 63 -10.77 1.24 -18.69
N ASP A 64 -9.77 0.54 -19.20
CA ASP A 64 -8.55 1.20 -19.69
C ASP A 64 -8.87 2.09 -20.90
N ARG A 65 -8.88 3.38 -20.67
CA ARG A 65 -9.20 4.39 -21.67
C ARG A 65 -8.15 4.53 -22.77
N ASN A 66 -6.95 4.00 -22.55
CA ASN A 66 -5.88 4.06 -23.56
C ASN A 66 -6.17 3.15 -24.76
N ASN A 67 -7.12 2.23 -24.63
CA ASN A 67 -7.52 1.31 -25.70
C ASN A 67 -8.77 1.73 -26.50
N ILE A 68 -9.35 2.90 -26.23
CA ILE A 68 -10.57 3.38 -26.91
C ILE A 68 -10.36 3.67 -28.40
N GLY A 69 -9.12 3.81 -28.86
CA GLY A 69 -8.79 4.04 -30.28
C GLY A 69 -8.48 2.79 -31.10
N GLN A 70 -8.34 1.65 -30.47
CA GLN A 70 -8.12 0.37 -31.15
C GLN A 70 -9.39 -0.46 -31.03
N GLN A 71 -9.96 -0.89 -32.16
CA GLN A 71 -11.15 -1.76 -32.26
C GLN A 71 -10.94 -3.15 -31.61
N ARG A 72 -10.35 -3.21 -30.43
CA ARG A 72 -10.29 -4.43 -29.63
C ARG A 72 -11.38 -4.37 -28.56
N GLN A 73 -12.10 -5.47 -28.45
CA GLN A 73 -13.15 -5.66 -27.46
C GLN A 73 -12.64 -5.24 -26.06
N PRO A 74 -13.46 -4.62 -25.21
CA PRO A 74 -13.10 -4.25 -23.85
C PRO A 74 -12.91 -5.53 -23.02
N GLN A 75 -11.76 -6.16 -23.13
CA GLN A 75 -11.54 -7.50 -22.60
C GLN A 75 -11.01 -7.48 -21.15
N ASP A 76 -10.49 -6.36 -20.66
CA ASP A 76 -9.99 -6.30 -19.28
C ASP A 76 -10.51 -5.06 -18.56
N SER A 77 -11.68 -5.19 -17.94
CA SER A 77 -12.10 -4.25 -16.93
C SER A 77 -11.35 -4.52 -15.63
N LEU A 78 -10.58 -3.54 -15.18
CA LEU A 78 -9.86 -3.58 -13.92
C LEU A 78 -10.84 -3.39 -12.76
N LEU A 79 -10.92 -4.36 -11.85
CA LEU A 79 -11.72 -4.19 -10.65
C LEU A 79 -10.97 -3.26 -9.69
N THR A 80 -11.55 -2.08 -9.45
CA THR A 80 -10.99 -1.05 -8.57
C THR A 80 -11.85 -0.93 -7.32
N MET A 81 -11.19 -0.94 -6.17
CA MET A 81 -11.78 -0.69 -4.87
C MET A 81 -11.44 0.74 -4.44
N ASN A 82 -12.43 1.51 -4.04
CA ASN A 82 -12.23 2.85 -3.52
C ASN A 82 -12.76 2.93 -2.08
N ILE A 83 -11.87 3.21 -1.16
CA ILE A 83 -12.20 3.44 0.25
C ILE A 83 -12.52 4.91 0.43
N LYS A 84 -13.72 5.21 0.87
CA LYS A 84 -14.12 6.56 1.27
C LYS A 84 -13.86 6.76 2.74
N LEU A 85 -13.18 7.85 3.07
CA LEU A 85 -12.93 8.25 4.44
C LEU A 85 -14.09 9.11 4.98
N LYS A 86 -14.34 8.99 6.27
CA LYS A 86 -15.22 9.92 6.98
C LYS A 86 -14.70 11.35 6.85
N GLU A 87 -15.58 12.34 6.81
CA GLU A 87 -15.17 13.75 6.71
C GLU A 87 -14.19 14.16 7.82
N SER A 88 -14.44 13.70 9.05
CA SER A 88 -13.54 13.90 10.20
C SER A 88 -12.18 13.24 10.06
N SER A 89 -12.06 12.27 9.18
CA SER A 89 -10.84 11.47 8.97
C SER A 89 -10.13 11.78 7.66
N LYS A 90 -10.57 12.78 6.91
CA LYS A 90 -9.92 13.24 5.68
C LYS A 90 -8.63 14.03 5.94
N THR A 91 -8.39 14.40 7.18
CA THR A 91 -7.13 14.98 7.65
C THR A 91 -6.72 14.24 8.90
N GLY A 92 -5.50 13.76 8.91
CA GLY A 92 -5.03 12.99 10.05
C GLY A 92 -3.57 12.56 9.90
N TYR A 93 -3.14 11.89 10.91
CA TYR A 93 -1.84 11.22 10.94
C TYR A 93 -2.00 9.83 11.54
N PHE A 94 -1.12 8.95 11.16
CA PHE A 94 -0.99 7.70 11.86
C PHE A 94 0.42 7.13 11.66
N GLY A 95 0.81 6.22 12.53
CA GLY A 95 2.08 5.55 12.44
C GLY A 95 2.00 4.13 12.96
N LYS A 96 2.96 3.34 12.58
CA LYS A 96 3.19 2.00 13.11
C LYS A 96 4.66 1.85 13.44
N ALA A 97 4.93 1.09 14.49
CA ALA A 97 6.27 0.68 14.87
C ALA A 97 6.23 -0.80 15.26
N GLY A 98 7.23 -1.52 14.87
CA GLY A 98 7.39 -2.91 15.18
C GLY A 98 8.83 -3.25 15.48
N ALA A 99 9.05 -4.16 16.43
CA ALA A 99 10.35 -4.73 16.71
C ALA A 99 10.20 -6.20 17.08
N GLY A 100 11.08 -7.03 16.54
CA GLY A 100 11.17 -8.44 16.84
C GLY A 100 12.61 -8.84 17.15
N TYR A 101 12.78 -9.69 18.12
CA TYR A 101 14.07 -10.29 18.45
C TYR A 101 13.93 -11.82 18.55
N GLY A 102 14.78 -12.52 17.82
CA GLY A 102 14.76 -13.97 17.77
C GLY A 102 16.01 -14.61 18.36
N THR A 103 16.03 -15.93 18.32
CA THR A 103 17.22 -16.73 18.70
C THR A 103 18.40 -16.39 17.79
N THR A 104 19.63 -16.66 18.27
CA THR A 104 20.86 -16.43 17.50
C THR A 104 21.08 -14.98 17.03
N ARG A 105 20.68 -14.02 17.88
CA ARG A 105 20.84 -12.57 17.63
C ARG A 105 20.12 -12.07 16.36
N ARG A 106 19.01 -12.70 15.99
CA ARG A 106 18.18 -12.22 14.87
C ARG A 106 17.30 -11.10 15.33
N PHE A 107 17.21 -10.05 14.53
CA PHE A 107 16.34 -8.92 14.80
C PHE A 107 15.65 -8.39 13.54
N GLU A 108 14.52 -7.78 13.76
CA GLU A 108 13.80 -7.01 12.76
C GLU A 108 13.14 -5.82 13.43
N SER A 109 13.16 -4.67 12.78
CA SER A 109 12.41 -3.49 13.20
C SER A 109 11.83 -2.76 12.02
N ASP A 110 10.65 -2.18 12.22
CA ASP A 110 10.00 -1.29 11.26
C ASP A 110 9.38 -0.10 11.96
N LEU A 111 9.42 1.04 11.28
CA LEU A 111 8.80 2.29 11.68
C LEU A 111 8.20 2.95 10.45
N SER A 112 6.97 3.40 10.54
CA SER A 112 6.41 4.30 9.54
C SER A 112 5.52 5.36 10.17
N PHE A 113 5.55 6.55 9.60
CA PHE A 113 4.70 7.66 10.01
C PHE A 113 4.13 8.35 8.77
N GLN A 114 2.86 8.72 8.84
CA GLN A 114 2.12 9.22 7.70
C GLN A 114 1.21 10.36 8.13
N LEU A 115 1.16 11.37 7.27
CA LEU A 115 0.31 12.54 7.37
C LEU A 115 -0.54 12.62 6.11
N TYR A 116 -1.80 12.96 6.25
CA TYR A 116 -2.66 13.15 5.09
C TYR A 116 -3.71 14.23 5.34
N ASN A 117 -4.04 14.92 4.30
CA ASN A 117 -5.14 15.86 4.25
C ASN A 117 -5.86 15.77 2.89
N LYS A 118 -6.89 16.59 2.68
CA LYS A 118 -7.70 16.56 1.44
C LYS A 118 -6.88 16.72 0.15
N ARG A 119 -5.73 17.39 0.20
CA ARG A 119 -4.90 17.71 -0.97
C ARG A 119 -3.54 17.05 -0.96
N SER A 120 -3.01 16.74 0.21
CA SER A 120 -1.64 16.26 0.36
C SER A 120 -1.58 14.99 1.18
N SER A 121 -0.63 14.15 0.86
CA SER A 121 -0.19 13.08 1.73
C SER A 121 1.32 13.02 1.79
N ALA A 122 1.84 12.77 2.96
CA ALA A 122 3.27 12.56 3.18
C ALA A 122 3.44 11.30 4.04
N GLY A 123 4.47 10.54 3.74
CA GLY A 123 4.82 9.38 4.52
C GLY A 123 6.33 9.21 4.58
N VAL A 124 6.81 8.81 5.75
CA VAL A 124 8.20 8.39 5.96
C VAL A 124 8.20 7.01 6.60
N GLY A 125 9.20 6.23 6.27
CA GLY A 125 9.36 4.92 6.85
C GLY A 125 10.82 4.50 6.91
N GLY A 126 11.10 3.57 7.81
CA GLY A 126 12.41 2.96 7.96
C GLY A 126 12.29 1.54 8.51
N GLY A 127 13.31 0.75 8.26
CA GLY A 127 13.39 -0.60 8.79
C GLY A 127 14.83 -1.06 8.86
N SER A 128 15.09 -1.96 9.77
CA SER A 128 16.36 -2.67 9.85
C SER A 128 16.15 -4.13 10.24
N ASN A 129 16.96 -5.01 9.67
CA ASN A 129 16.87 -6.42 9.98
C ASN A 129 18.16 -7.17 9.65
N ASN A 130 18.34 -8.33 10.28
CA ASN A 130 19.37 -9.29 9.92
C ASN A 130 18.79 -10.70 9.64
N ILE A 131 17.60 -10.75 9.08
CA ILE A 131 16.88 -11.98 8.70
C ILE A 131 16.83 -12.17 7.18
N ASN A 132 17.73 -11.52 6.45
CA ASN A 132 17.81 -11.55 4.99
C ASN A 132 16.53 -11.04 4.28
N LYS A 133 15.78 -10.15 4.95
CA LYS A 133 14.62 -9.49 4.38
C LYS A 133 15.09 -8.24 3.65
N ASN A 134 14.90 -8.21 2.34
CA ASN A 134 15.27 -7.08 1.51
C ASN A 134 14.07 -6.16 1.30
N ILE A 135 14.27 -4.88 1.57
CA ILE A 135 13.29 -3.82 1.35
C ILE A 135 13.90 -2.85 0.36
N GLY A 136 13.75 -3.17 -0.93
CA GLY A 136 14.43 -2.46 -2.02
C GLY A 136 13.69 -1.23 -2.55
N ASN A 137 12.43 -1.02 -2.16
CA ASN A 137 11.64 0.09 -2.67
C ASN A 137 10.67 0.64 -1.62
N LEU A 138 10.15 1.83 -1.93
CA LEU A 138 9.26 2.56 -1.03
C LEU A 138 7.94 1.83 -0.73
N GLN A 139 7.42 1.12 -1.72
CA GLN A 139 6.18 0.35 -1.56
C GLN A 139 6.39 -0.81 -0.58
N GLU A 140 7.48 -1.54 -0.71
CA GLU A 140 7.86 -2.61 0.22
C GLU A 140 8.08 -2.05 1.63
N LEU A 141 8.67 -0.86 1.74
CA LEU A 141 8.89 -0.19 3.02
C LEU A 141 7.56 0.09 3.75
N PHE A 142 6.56 0.62 3.06
CA PHE A 142 5.24 0.87 3.66
C PHE A 142 4.42 -0.40 3.89
N GLN A 143 4.69 -1.46 3.16
CA GLN A 143 4.10 -2.79 3.37
C GLN A 143 4.81 -3.59 4.46
N ASN A 144 6.03 -3.19 4.83
CA ASN A 144 6.78 -3.90 5.85
C ASN A 144 6.06 -3.85 7.19
N ASN A 145 5.97 -4.98 7.85
CA ASN A 145 5.36 -5.10 9.15
C ASN A 145 5.93 -6.30 9.89
N THR A 146 6.59 -6.04 11.00
CA THR A 146 7.20 -7.07 11.86
C THR A 146 6.15 -8.02 12.48
N TYR A 147 4.91 -7.54 12.67
CA TYR A 147 3.87 -8.31 13.39
C TYR A 147 2.86 -9.02 12.49
N ARG A 148 2.76 -8.63 11.23
CA ARG A 148 1.72 -9.14 10.32
C ARG A 148 2.30 -9.52 8.98
N ASN A 149 1.77 -10.61 8.43
CA ASN A 149 1.93 -11.04 7.06
C ASN A 149 3.38 -11.33 6.64
N PHE A 150 3.75 -12.58 6.80
CA PHE A 150 4.92 -13.13 6.13
C PHE A 150 4.76 -12.93 4.61
N ASN A 151 5.57 -12.06 4.03
CA ASN A 151 5.66 -11.92 2.58
C ASN A 151 6.92 -12.61 2.09
N PRO A 152 6.81 -13.81 1.53
CA PRO A 152 7.99 -14.58 1.13
C PRO A 152 8.82 -13.89 0.05
N ASN A 153 8.23 -12.98 -0.74
CA ASN A 153 8.93 -12.26 -1.80
C ASN A 153 9.97 -11.26 -1.27
N LEU A 154 9.85 -10.84 -0.01
CA LEU A 154 10.83 -9.95 0.60
C LEU A 154 12.07 -10.68 1.10
N TYR A 155 11.98 -12.00 1.30
CA TYR A 155 13.09 -12.79 1.79
C TYR A 155 13.94 -13.30 0.64
N SER A 156 15.24 -13.11 0.73
CA SER A 156 16.21 -13.69 -0.22
C SER A 156 16.43 -15.17 0.07
N VAL A 157 15.36 -15.96 0.06
CA VAL A 157 15.44 -17.41 0.25
C VAL A 157 15.78 -18.04 -1.09
N GLY A 158 16.95 -18.68 -1.18
CA GLY A 158 17.34 -19.47 -2.34
C GLY A 158 18.06 -18.71 -3.46
N ARG A 159 18.48 -17.46 -3.25
CA ARG A 159 19.48 -16.87 -4.15
C ARG A 159 20.84 -17.50 -3.88
N PHE A 160 21.23 -18.39 -4.76
CA PHE A 160 22.60 -18.93 -4.80
C PHE A 160 23.57 -17.76 -4.96
N GLY A 161 24.36 -17.46 -3.93
CA GLY A 161 25.33 -16.37 -3.95
C GLY A 161 25.32 -15.43 -2.75
N THR A 162 24.27 -15.42 -1.94
CA THR A 162 24.27 -14.70 -0.66
C THR A 162 24.73 -15.63 0.46
N ASN A 163 26.03 -15.68 0.70
CA ASN A 163 26.59 -16.45 1.80
C ASN A 163 26.45 -15.61 3.08
N GLY A 164 25.68 -16.15 4.05
CA GLY A 164 25.66 -15.60 5.40
C GLY A 164 24.41 -14.78 5.75
N ILE A 165 24.52 -14.07 6.84
CA ILE A 165 23.51 -13.18 7.39
C ILE A 165 23.83 -11.77 6.95
N ASN A 166 22.94 -11.16 6.19
CA ASN A 166 23.06 -9.77 5.79
C ASN A 166 22.26 -8.87 6.74
N GLU A 167 22.86 -7.79 7.14
CA GLU A 167 22.15 -6.70 7.81
C GLU A 167 21.65 -5.72 6.74
N ASN A 168 20.37 -5.43 6.79
CA ASN A 168 19.71 -4.54 5.86
C ASN A 168 19.13 -3.34 6.64
N TYR A 169 19.38 -2.15 6.11
CA TYR A 169 18.84 -0.89 6.59
C TYR A 169 18.11 -0.22 5.42
N SER A 170 16.90 0.21 5.64
CA SER A 170 16.13 0.91 4.62
C SER A 170 15.47 2.15 5.20
N PHE A 171 15.43 3.21 4.42
CA PHE A 171 14.75 4.45 4.76
C PHE A 171 14.16 5.07 3.51
N GLY A 172 12.96 5.64 3.63
CA GLY A 172 12.34 6.30 2.50
C GLY A 172 11.18 7.20 2.89
N GLY A 173 10.77 8.02 1.95
CA GLY A 173 9.66 8.93 2.13
C GLY A 173 8.98 9.28 0.82
N VAL A 174 7.70 9.64 0.93
CA VAL A 174 6.87 10.08 -0.18
C VAL A 174 6.11 11.34 0.22
N VAL A 175 6.06 12.30 -0.68
CA VAL A 175 5.19 13.47 -0.56
C VAL A 175 4.37 13.56 -1.84
N THR A 176 3.07 13.69 -1.69
CA THR A 176 2.13 13.85 -2.79
C THR A 176 1.28 15.07 -2.55
N HIS A 177 1.17 15.96 -3.53
CA HIS A 177 0.31 17.14 -3.49
C HIS A 177 -0.54 17.25 -4.76
N ASN A 178 -1.81 17.49 -4.60
CA ASN A 178 -2.74 17.73 -5.70
C ASN A 178 -3.08 19.21 -5.75
N PHE A 179 -2.71 19.85 -6.85
CA PHE A 179 -2.94 21.29 -7.06
C PHE A 179 -4.37 21.63 -7.46
N ILE A 180 -5.12 20.66 -7.99
CA ILE A 180 -6.51 20.87 -8.46
C ILE A 180 -7.49 20.17 -7.53
N GLU A 181 -8.51 20.90 -7.12
CA GLU A 181 -9.52 20.45 -6.15
C GLU A 181 -10.70 19.68 -6.79
N SER A 182 -10.89 19.83 -8.10
CA SER A 182 -12.07 19.28 -8.78
C SER A 182 -11.98 17.77 -8.98
N ALA A 183 -12.95 17.05 -8.42
CA ALA A 183 -13.11 15.61 -8.62
C ALA A 183 -13.41 15.20 -10.08
N ASN A 184 -13.79 16.18 -10.92
CA ASN A 184 -14.16 15.96 -12.33
C ASN A 184 -13.10 16.43 -13.32
N SER A 185 -11.97 16.98 -12.88
CA SER A 185 -10.93 17.40 -13.82
C SER A 185 -10.17 16.20 -14.34
N ARG A 186 -10.18 16.03 -15.66
CA ARG A 186 -9.36 15.04 -16.37
C ARG A 186 -7.85 15.33 -16.29
N GLN A 187 -7.46 16.44 -15.70
CA GLN A 187 -6.10 16.89 -15.50
C GLN A 187 -5.71 16.69 -14.02
N ASN A 188 -4.96 15.67 -13.74
CA ASN A 188 -4.35 15.47 -12.44
C ASN A 188 -2.97 16.16 -12.42
N ASN A 189 -2.92 17.40 -11.99
CA ASN A 189 -1.67 18.05 -11.66
C ASN A 189 -1.22 17.54 -10.28
N ARG A 190 -0.39 16.52 -10.29
CA ARG A 190 0.13 15.86 -9.10
C ARG A 190 1.64 15.92 -9.08
N LEU A 191 2.19 16.38 -7.98
CA LEU A 191 3.60 16.23 -7.65
C LEU A 191 3.75 15.04 -6.70
N ALA A 192 4.60 14.08 -7.04
CA ALA A 192 5.03 13.02 -6.15
C ALA A 192 6.56 13.00 -6.12
N VAL A 193 7.12 13.14 -4.94
CA VAL A 193 8.56 13.02 -4.70
C VAL A 193 8.78 11.79 -3.85
N ASN A 194 9.60 10.88 -4.35
CA ASN A 194 9.95 9.64 -3.67
C ASN A 194 11.46 9.61 -3.45
N TYR A 195 11.86 9.22 -2.26
CA TYR A 195 13.24 8.91 -1.92
C TYR A 195 13.29 7.57 -1.20
N ASN A 196 14.20 6.72 -1.59
CA ASN A 196 14.46 5.44 -0.94
C ASN A 196 15.96 5.14 -0.99
N THR A 197 16.49 4.62 0.11
CA THR A 197 17.83 4.05 0.20
C THR A 197 17.76 2.73 0.97
N ALA A 198 18.58 1.79 0.57
CA ALA A 198 18.70 0.48 1.19
C ALA A 198 20.18 0.09 1.27
#